data_a24b7e5c5e34fdb4e3e1be686e8b0e9c
#
_entry.id   a24b7e5c5e34fdb4e3e1be686e8b0e9c
#
_cell.length_a   1.000
_cell.length_b   1.000
_cell.length_c   1.000
_cell.angle_alpha   90.00
_cell.angle_beta   90.00
_cell.angle_gamma   90.00
#
_symmetry.space_group_name_H-M   'P 1'
#
loop_
_entity.id
_entity.type
_entity.pdbx_description
1 polymer ?
#
loop_
_entity_poly.entity_id
_entity_poly.type
_entity_poly.pdbx_seq_one_letter_code
_entity_poly.pdbx_strand_id
1 'polypeptide(L)'
;MSKKDPKATLLIVEDEESLRETLMLNLELEGYEVTAVDNGVGALAAVKAEYFDLIILDIMLPEMDGITVCENIRVQNNDVPILFLSAKNSGADRIAGLKMGGDDYMSKPFNLEELLLRVEKLITKNKRLKDRSTAPDTYTFGRCKIDFTGQQGKDKDGKVIEFSKREIALLKLLVEHKGEVVSREHILQAVWGYNVYPTTRTIDNFILNFRKYFEKDTRNPRHFHSVRGVGYKFTE
;
A
#
# COMPACT_ATOMS: atom_id res chain seq x y z
N MET A 1 5.11 25.13 -26.52
CA MET A 1 4.90 23.67 -26.44
C MET A 1 4.23 23.39 -25.11
N SER A 2 3.00 22.90 -25.13
CA SER A 2 2.28 22.54 -23.89
C SER A 2 3.02 21.37 -23.24
N LYS A 3 3.54 21.52 -22.01
CA LYS A 3 4.04 20.40 -21.22
C LYS A 3 2.85 19.44 -21.02
N LYS A 4 2.94 18.26 -21.62
CA LYS A 4 2.01 17.17 -21.33
C LYS A 4 2.26 16.76 -19.89
N ASP A 5 1.23 16.62 -19.08
CA ASP A 5 1.40 16.12 -17.72
C ASP A 5 2.11 14.76 -17.76
N PRO A 6 3.06 14.49 -16.84
CA PRO A 6 3.81 13.24 -16.83
C PRO A 6 2.86 12.06 -16.60
N LYS A 7 3.19 10.91 -17.19
CA LYS A 7 2.39 9.67 -17.02
C LYS A 7 2.29 9.24 -15.53
N ALA A 8 3.42 9.36 -14.81
CA ALA A 8 3.55 9.06 -13.38
C ALA A 8 4.93 9.55 -12.89
N THR A 9 5.11 9.66 -11.57
CA THR A 9 6.36 10.04 -10.91
C THR A 9 7.07 8.82 -10.35
N LEU A 10 8.33 8.61 -10.71
CA LEU A 10 9.13 7.44 -10.36
C LEU A 10 10.35 7.81 -9.53
N LEU A 11 10.72 6.96 -8.59
CA LEU A 11 12.01 7.02 -7.89
C LEU A 11 12.89 5.85 -8.34
N ILE A 12 14.11 6.13 -8.77
CA ILE A 12 15.17 5.14 -9.02
C ILE A 12 16.18 5.21 -7.88
N VAL A 13 16.51 4.05 -7.32
CA VAL A 13 17.53 3.91 -6.29
C VAL A 13 18.56 2.87 -6.77
N GLU A 14 19.71 3.34 -7.23
CA GLU A 14 20.74 2.54 -7.92
C GLU A 14 22.09 3.19 -7.70
N ASP A 15 23.07 2.48 -7.17
CA ASP A 15 24.40 3.02 -6.88
C ASP A 15 25.30 3.08 -8.13
N GLU A 16 25.10 2.18 -9.10
CA GLU A 16 25.84 2.20 -10.37
C GLU A 16 25.37 3.36 -11.25
N GLU A 17 26.22 4.39 -11.40
CA GLU A 17 25.91 5.63 -12.12
C GLU A 17 25.45 5.38 -13.56
N SER A 18 26.16 4.54 -14.31
CA SER A 18 25.87 4.25 -15.71
C SER A 18 24.49 3.60 -15.88
N LEU A 19 24.11 2.69 -14.99
CA LEU A 19 22.79 2.03 -14.99
C LEU A 19 21.71 3.02 -14.55
N ARG A 20 21.95 3.81 -13.52
CA ARG A 20 21.02 4.83 -13.01
C ARG A 20 20.67 5.86 -14.08
N GLU A 21 21.66 6.40 -14.80
CA GLU A 21 21.45 7.35 -15.90
C GLU A 21 20.72 6.73 -17.08
N THR A 22 21.07 5.48 -17.43
CA THR A 22 20.40 4.74 -18.49
C THR A 22 18.92 4.52 -18.18
N LEU A 23 18.60 4.10 -16.97
CA LEU A 23 17.23 3.90 -16.52
C LEU A 23 16.46 5.22 -16.54
N MET A 24 17.05 6.29 -15.98
CA MET A 24 16.44 7.62 -15.94
C MET A 24 16.08 8.09 -17.34
N LEU A 25 17.05 8.09 -18.27
CA LEU A 25 16.84 8.53 -19.64
C LEU A 25 15.72 7.76 -20.33
N ASN A 26 15.71 6.43 -20.23
CA ASN A 26 14.70 5.62 -20.91
C ASN A 26 13.30 5.80 -20.34
N LEU A 27 13.16 5.94 -19.02
CA LEU A 27 11.88 6.18 -18.38
C LEU A 27 11.36 7.59 -18.67
N GLU A 28 12.23 8.60 -18.74
CA GLU A 28 11.85 9.96 -19.17
C GLU A 28 11.39 9.99 -20.63
N LEU A 29 12.04 9.24 -21.52
CA LEU A 29 11.61 9.09 -22.92
C LEU A 29 10.23 8.45 -23.03
N GLU A 30 9.87 7.55 -22.11
CA GLU A 30 8.53 6.97 -21.99
C GLU A 30 7.49 7.96 -21.42
N GLY A 31 7.92 9.15 -20.98
CA GLY A 31 7.06 10.22 -20.47
C GLY A 31 6.76 10.13 -18.96
N TYR A 32 7.60 9.45 -18.20
CA TYR A 32 7.58 9.48 -16.73
C TYR A 32 8.39 10.68 -16.22
N GLU A 33 8.04 11.17 -15.05
CA GLU A 33 8.88 12.10 -14.27
C GLU A 33 9.75 11.26 -13.32
N VAL A 34 11.07 11.44 -13.39
CA VAL A 34 12.01 10.52 -12.71
C VAL A 34 12.91 11.29 -11.76
N THR A 35 12.89 10.88 -10.49
CA THR A 35 13.90 11.25 -9.49
C THR A 35 14.85 10.07 -9.30
N ALA A 36 16.15 10.31 -9.30
CA ALA A 36 17.16 9.27 -9.13
C ALA A 36 18.09 9.58 -7.97
N VAL A 37 18.38 8.58 -7.16
CA VAL A 37 19.31 8.64 -6.02
C VAL A 37 20.23 7.42 -6.03
N ASP A 38 21.41 7.54 -5.43
CA ASP A 38 22.47 6.54 -5.46
C ASP A 38 22.61 5.69 -4.19
N ASN A 39 21.77 5.94 -3.18
CA ASN A 39 21.85 5.26 -1.90
C ASN A 39 20.51 5.20 -1.15
N GLY A 40 20.44 4.32 -0.13
CA GLY A 40 19.23 4.09 0.66
C GLY A 40 18.80 5.28 1.51
N VAL A 41 19.74 6.07 2.02
CA VAL A 41 19.43 7.27 2.84
C VAL A 41 18.76 8.34 1.97
N GLY A 42 19.29 8.57 0.77
CA GLY A 42 18.71 9.45 -0.23
C GLY A 42 17.30 9.00 -0.62
N ALA A 43 17.09 7.69 -0.78
CA ALA A 43 15.77 7.12 -1.08
C ALA A 43 14.75 7.43 0.01
N LEU A 44 15.09 7.23 1.29
CA LEU A 44 14.19 7.53 2.41
C LEU A 44 13.92 9.04 2.54
N ALA A 45 14.89 9.88 2.25
CA ALA A 45 14.72 11.33 2.22
C ALA A 45 13.77 11.75 1.09
N ALA A 46 13.93 11.21 -0.12
CA ALA A 46 13.08 11.48 -1.27
C ALA A 46 11.62 11.06 -1.00
N VAL A 47 11.39 9.84 -0.52
CA VAL A 47 10.04 9.32 -0.20
C VAL A 47 9.34 10.14 0.90
N LYS A 48 10.11 10.77 1.80
CA LYS A 48 9.56 11.67 2.82
C LYS A 48 9.19 13.05 2.27
N ALA A 49 9.92 13.52 1.27
CA ALA A 49 9.75 14.86 0.68
C ALA A 49 8.69 14.89 -0.41
N GLU A 50 8.56 13.82 -1.20
CA GLU A 50 7.74 13.77 -2.40
C GLU A 50 6.93 12.46 -2.48
N TYR A 51 5.91 12.47 -3.32
CA TYR A 51 5.08 11.30 -3.61
C TYR A 51 5.55 10.63 -4.90
N PHE A 52 5.67 9.30 -4.90
CA PHE A 52 6.01 8.50 -6.07
C PHE A 52 4.92 7.47 -6.39
N ASP A 53 4.69 7.22 -7.67
CA ASP A 53 3.77 6.19 -8.15
C ASP A 53 4.41 4.80 -8.21
N LEU A 54 5.75 4.73 -8.28
CA LEU A 54 6.55 3.50 -8.25
C LEU A 54 7.98 3.82 -7.82
N ILE A 55 8.59 2.89 -7.08
CA ILE A 55 10.03 2.90 -6.76
C ILE A 55 10.69 1.72 -7.45
N ILE A 56 11.77 1.99 -8.19
CA ILE A 56 12.70 0.98 -8.71
C ILE A 56 13.89 0.97 -7.77
N LEU A 57 14.17 -0.15 -7.12
CA LEU A 57 15.07 -0.23 -5.98
C LEU A 57 16.08 -1.37 -6.13
N ASP A 58 17.35 -1.03 -6.24
CA ASP A 58 18.39 -2.06 -6.13
C ASP A 58 18.45 -2.61 -4.69
N ILE A 59 18.61 -3.91 -4.59
CA ILE A 59 18.81 -4.59 -3.31
C ILE A 59 20.23 -4.39 -2.80
N MET A 60 21.22 -4.32 -3.70
CA MET A 60 22.63 -4.31 -3.34
C MET A 60 23.20 -2.89 -3.24
N LEU A 61 22.56 -2.04 -2.45
CA LEU A 61 23.04 -0.68 -2.19
C LEU A 61 24.12 -0.67 -1.09
N PRO A 62 25.06 0.28 -1.16
CA PRO A 62 26.03 0.49 -0.08
C PRO A 62 25.35 1.04 1.18
N GLU A 63 25.95 0.79 2.35
CA GLU A 63 25.55 1.27 3.68
C GLU A 63 24.19 0.75 4.15
N MET A 64 23.13 0.92 3.37
CA MET A 64 21.77 0.47 3.67
C MET A 64 21.20 -0.27 2.45
N ASP A 65 21.04 -1.60 2.57
CA ASP A 65 20.52 -2.42 1.49
C ASP A 65 19.05 -2.08 1.14
N GLY A 66 18.65 -2.40 -0.11
CA GLY A 66 17.32 -2.07 -0.61
C GLY A 66 16.19 -2.76 0.14
N ILE A 67 16.43 -3.89 0.79
CA ILE A 67 15.44 -4.58 1.62
C ILE A 67 15.14 -3.73 2.85
N THR A 68 16.18 -3.26 3.53
CA THR A 68 16.06 -2.34 4.68
C THR A 68 15.37 -1.03 4.28
N VAL A 69 15.67 -0.48 3.10
CA VAL A 69 14.95 0.69 2.56
C VAL A 69 13.47 0.40 2.40
N CYS A 70 13.11 -0.73 1.77
CA CYS A 70 11.73 -1.15 1.59
C CYS A 70 10.99 -1.29 2.93
N GLU A 71 11.58 -1.96 3.91
CA GLU A 71 11.01 -2.11 5.25
C GLU A 71 10.71 -0.75 5.90
N ASN A 72 11.65 0.20 5.83
CA ASN A 72 11.46 1.55 6.36
C ASN A 72 10.32 2.29 5.66
N ILE A 73 10.18 2.15 4.32
CA ILE A 73 9.07 2.72 3.56
C ILE A 73 7.74 2.11 4.03
N ARG A 74 7.69 0.78 4.20
CA ARG A 74 6.46 0.07 4.64
C ARG A 74 6.07 0.40 6.09
N VAL A 75 7.03 0.59 6.98
CA VAL A 75 6.78 1.03 8.38
C VAL A 75 6.08 2.40 8.42
N GLN A 76 6.33 3.27 7.45
CA GLN A 76 5.66 4.57 7.33
C GLN A 76 4.25 4.47 6.73
N ASN A 77 3.68 3.26 6.54
CA ASN A 77 2.41 2.99 5.84
C ASN A 77 2.38 3.57 4.41
N ASN A 78 3.50 3.54 3.71
CA ASN A 78 3.58 3.96 2.33
C ASN A 78 3.46 2.71 1.43
N ASP A 79 2.31 2.57 0.76
CA ASP A 79 1.98 1.44 -0.12
C ASP A 79 2.43 1.67 -1.57
N VAL A 80 3.41 2.58 -1.80
CA VAL A 80 3.98 2.78 -3.13
C VAL A 80 4.52 1.45 -3.68
N PRO A 81 4.19 1.05 -4.91
CA PRO A 81 4.75 -0.15 -5.51
C PRO A 81 6.27 -0.10 -5.56
N ILE A 82 6.91 -1.22 -5.23
CA ILE A 82 8.37 -1.35 -5.27
C ILE A 82 8.74 -2.49 -6.21
N LEU A 83 9.49 -2.17 -7.28
CA LEU A 83 10.14 -3.10 -8.17
C LEU A 83 11.60 -3.27 -7.73
N PHE A 84 11.94 -4.43 -7.20
CA PHE A 84 13.34 -4.73 -6.88
C PHE A 84 14.15 -5.06 -8.12
N LEU A 85 15.37 -4.50 -8.19
CA LEU A 85 16.43 -4.94 -9.06
C LEU A 85 17.48 -5.68 -8.24
N SER A 86 18.08 -6.77 -8.76
CA SER A 86 19.13 -7.48 -8.03
C SER A 86 19.99 -8.34 -8.94
N ALA A 87 21.28 -8.41 -8.64
CA ALA A 87 22.19 -9.40 -9.22
C ALA A 87 21.96 -10.83 -8.70
N LYS A 88 21.17 -11.01 -7.64
CA LYS A 88 20.86 -12.33 -7.06
C LYS A 88 19.77 -13.02 -7.87
N ASN A 89 20.08 -14.18 -8.44
CA ASN A 89 19.21 -14.92 -9.36
C ASN A 89 18.53 -16.15 -8.73
N SER A 90 18.75 -16.44 -7.44
CA SER A 90 18.16 -17.64 -6.84
C SER A 90 16.66 -17.47 -6.60
N GLY A 91 15.89 -18.57 -6.75
CA GLY A 91 14.46 -18.55 -6.42
C GLY A 91 14.19 -18.18 -4.95
N ALA A 92 15.16 -18.48 -4.05
CA ALA A 92 15.08 -18.13 -2.63
C ALA A 92 15.18 -16.60 -2.41
N ASP A 93 16.07 -15.92 -3.13
CA ASP A 93 16.25 -14.46 -3.02
C ASP A 93 15.00 -13.71 -3.54
N ARG A 94 14.40 -14.20 -4.63
CA ARG A 94 13.14 -13.64 -5.17
C ARG A 94 11.97 -13.78 -4.18
N ILE A 95 11.85 -14.97 -3.56
CA ILE A 95 10.83 -15.22 -2.54
C ILE A 95 11.07 -14.33 -1.31
N ALA A 96 12.32 -14.13 -0.90
CA ALA A 96 12.67 -13.26 0.21
C ALA A 96 12.28 -11.79 -0.09
N GLY A 97 12.67 -11.23 -1.25
CA GLY A 97 12.34 -9.86 -1.63
C GLY A 97 10.82 -9.60 -1.69
N LEU A 98 10.05 -10.53 -2.28
CA LEU A 98 8.60 -10.42 -2.33
C LEU A 98 7.95 -10.54 -0.94
N LYS A 99 8.47 -11.41 -0.06
CA LYS A 99 8.00 -11.52 1.33
C LYS A 99 8.27 -10.29 2.17
N MET A 100 9.28 -9.50 1.81
CA MET A 100 9.67 -8.28 2.54
C MET A 100 8.95 -7.01 2.07
N GLY A 101 7.92 -7.15 1.23
CA GLY A 101 7.02 -6.05 0.86
C GLY A 101 7.28 -5.46 -0.53
N GLY A 102 8.14 -6.06 -1.34
CA GLY A 102 8.26 -5.74 -2.77
C GLY A 102 7.06 -6.25 -3.57
N ASP A 103 6.64 -5.51 -4.58
CA ASP A 103 5.51 -5.86 -5.44
C ASP A 103 5.92 -6.67 -6.67
N ASP A 104 7.17 -6.53 -7.13
CA ASP A 104 7.78 -7.32 -8.20
C ASP A 104 9.30 -7.37 -8.04
N TYR A 105 9.94 -8.25 -8.80
CA TYR A 105 11.37 -8.53 -8.72
C TYR A 105 11.94 -8.80 -10.11
N MET A 106 13.08 -8.18 -10.42
CA MET A 106 13.79 -8.37 -11.68
C MET A 106 15.28 -8.60 -11.45
N SER A 107 15.85 -9.63 -12.08
CA SER A 107 17.26 -9.94 -11.95
C SER A 107 18.13 -9.18 -12.94
N LYS A 108 19.27 -8.71 -12.52
CA LYS A 108 20.35 -8.16 -13.37
C LYS A 108 21.18 -9.31 -13.97
N PRO A 109 21.60 -9.28 -15.26
CA PRO A 109 21.21 -8.29 -16.27
C PRO A 109 19.75 -8.50 -16.74
N PHE A 110 19.06 -7.42 -17.07
CA PHE A 110 17.66 -7.46 -17.51
C PHE A 110 17.48 -6.85 -18.91
N ASN A 111 16.36 -7.18 -19.54
CA ASN A 111 15.93 -6.56 -20.77
C ASN A 111 15.16 -5.26 -20.44
N LEU A 112 15.51 -4.16 -21.12
CA LEU A 112 14.89 -2.86 -20.90
C LEU A 112 13.38 -2.89 -21.21
N GLU A 113 12.98 -3.56 -22.29
CA GLU A 113 11.55 -3.68 -22.67
C GLU A 113 10.75 -4.41 -21.60
N GLU A 114 11.33 -5.48 -21.01
CA GLU A 114 10.70 -6.18 -19.87
C GLU A 114 10.54 -5.25 -18.66
N LEU A 115 11.55 -4.45 -18.34
CA LEU A 115 11.47 -3.48 -17.25
C LEU A 115 10.34 -2.47 -17.48
N LEU A 116 10.25 -1.89 -18.67
CA LEU A 116 9.21 -0.91 -19.02
C LEU A 116 7.80 -1.52 -18.90
N LEU A 117 7.60 -2.75 -19.37
CA LEU A 117 6.31 -3.47 -19.22
C LEU A 117 5.94 -3.71 -17.75
N ARG A 118 6.90 -4.06 -16.90
CA ARG A 118 6.67 -4.26 -15.45
C ARG A 118 6.32 -2.95 -14.77
N VAL A 119 7.04 -1.87 -15.07
CA VAL A 119 6.76 -0.52 -14.58
C VAL A 119 5.33 -0.10 -14.92
N GLU A 120 4.93 -0.21 -16.19
CA GLU A 120 3.57 0.12 -16.63
C GLU A 120 2.51 -0.71 -15.91
N LYS A 121 2.73 -2.02 -15.78
CA LYS A 121 1.81 -2.95 -15.10
C LYS A 121 1.64 -2.58 -13.62
N LEU A 122 2.73 -2.29 -12.90
CA LEU A 122 2.69 -1.93 -11.49
C LEU A 122 1.95 -0.61 -11.27
N ILE A 123 2.25 0.42 -12.07
CA ILE A 123 1.58 1.72 -12.02
C ILE A 123 0.09 1.56 -12.32
N THR A 124 -0.26 0.81 -13.38
CA THR A 124 -1.67 0.60 -13.77
C THR A 124 -2.43 -0.16 -12.69
N LYS A 125 -1.82 -1.20 -12.09
CA LYS A 125 -2.41 -1.95 -10.97
C LYS A 125 -2.65 -1.04 -9.78
N ASN A 126 -1.68 -0.20 -9.42
CA ASN A 126 -1.78 0.73 -8.29
C ASN A 126 -2.84 1.81 -8.54
N LYS A 127 -2.90 2.40 -9.76
CA LYS A 127 -3.97 3.33 -10.15
C LYS A 127 -5.34 2.66 -10.06
N ARG A 128 -5.51 1.45 -10.57
CA ARG A 128 -6.77 0.69 -10.48
C ARG A 128 -7.16 0.36 -9.03
N LEU A 129 -6.19 0.10 -8.15
CA LEU A 129 -6.45 -0.09 -6.72
C LEU A 129 -6.85 1.23 -6.06
N LYS A 130 -6.23 2.35 -6.43
CA LYS A 130 -6.62 3.71 -5.99
C LYS A 130 -7.97 4.12 -6.57
N ASP A 131 -8.24 3.84 -7.85
CA ASP A 131 -9.53 4.11 -8.51
C ASP A 131 -10.64 3.17 -7.98
N ARG A 132 -10.32 1.94 -7.60
CA ARG A 132 -11.23 1.05 -6.85
C ARG A 132 -11.37 1.45 -5.39
N SER A 133 -10.42 2.19 -4.84
CA SER A 133 -10.52 2.91 -3.57
C SER A 133 -11.48 4.12 -3.72
N THR A 134 -12.55 3.96 -4.50
CA THR A 134 -13.72 4.83 -4.52
C THR A 134 -14.65 4.55 -3.34
N ALA A 135 -14.10 4.26 -2.15
CA ALA A 135 -14.85 4.65 -0.98
C ALA A 135 -14.89 6.19 -1.05
N PRO A 136 -16.04 6.81 -1.20
CA PRO A 136 -16.15 8.26 -1.17
C PRO A 136 -15.47 8.75 0.10
N ASP A 137 -14.87 9.94 0.09
CA ASP A 137 -14.21 10.53 1.27
C ASP A 137 -15.08 10.40 2.52
N THR A 138 -16.39 10.29 2.33
CA THR A 138 -17.36 10.02 3.38
C THR A 138 -18.31 8.88 2.99
N TYR A 139 -18.56 7.97 3.92
CA TYR A 139 -19.51 6.87 3.76
C TYR A 139 -20.62 6.94 4.80
N THR A 140 -21.87 6.77 4.38
CA THR A 140 -23.04 6.85 5.25
C THR A 140 -23.83 5.56 5.19
N PHE A 141 -24.15 4.98 6.35
CA PHE A 141 -25.00 3.79 6.49
C PHE A 141 -25.89 3.92 7.73
N GLY A 142 -27.15 3.62 7.55
CA GLY A 142 -28.14 3.87 8.60
C GLY A 142 -28.15 5.35 9.02
N ARG A 143 -27.84 5.64 10.29
CA ARG A 143 -27.69 7.00 10.84
C ARG A 143 -26.23 7.39 11.04
N CYS A 144 -25.30 6.50 10.70
CA CYS A 144 -23.88 6.64 10.93
C CYS A 144 -23.20 7.26 9.70
N LYS A 145 -22.14 8.02 9.94
CA LYS A 145 -21.30 8.58 8.88
C LYS A 145 -19.84 8.37 9.23
N ILE A 146 -19.03 8.01 8.24
CA ILE A 146 -17.57 7.89 8.35
C ILE A 146 -16.95 8.89 7.37
N ASP A 147 -15.99 9.66 7.81
CA ASP A 147 -15.11 10.50 7.02
C ASP A 147 -13.71 9.84 7.03
N PHE A 148 -13.35 9.22 5.92
CA PHE A 148 -12.08 8.51 5.80
C PHE A 148 -10.88 9.45 5.76
N THR A 149 -11.04 10.62 5.17
CA THR A 149 -9.98 11.64 5.06
C THR A 149 -9.76 12.35 6.38
N GLY A 150 -10.86 12.78 7.03
CA GLY A 150 -10.82 13.44 8.34
C GLY A 150 -10.58 12.50 9.51
N GLN A 151 -10.52 11.17 9.28
CA GLN A 151 -10.40 10.13 10.31
C GLN A 151 -11.44 10.27 11.44
N GLN A 152 -12.64 10.69 11.09
CA GLN A 152 -13.73 10.94 12.02
C GLN A 152 -15.01 10.24 11.57
N GLY A 153 -15.97 10.12 12.47
CA GLY A 153 -17.29 9.61 12.14
C GLY A 153 -18.35 10.11 13.09
N LYS A 154 -19.59 9.86 12.72
CA LYS A 154 -20.75 10.01 13.62
C LYS A 154 -21.32 8.63 13.90
N ASP A 155 -21.47 8.31 15.18
CA ASP A 155 -22.07 7.06 15.64
C ASP A 155 -23.60 7.05 15.43
N LYS A 156 -24.23 5.96 15.86
CA LYS A 156 -25.69 5.75 15.83
C LYS A 156 -26.49 6.83 16.56
N ASP A 157 -25.89 7.50 17.53
CA ASP A 157 -26.50 8.54 18.37
C ASP A 157 -26.10 9.95 17.90
N GLY A 158 -25.31 10.08 16.82
CA GLY A 158 -24.83 11.33 16.24
C GLY A 158 -23.58 11.91 16.92
N LYS A 159 -22.98 11.18 17.87
CA LYS A 159 -21.75 11.60 18.54
C LYS A 159 -20.57 11.47 17.60
N VAL A 160 -19.68 12.48 17.60
CA VAL A 160 -18.45 12.45 16.83
C VAL A 160 -17.46 11.48 17.48
N ILE A 161 -16.85 10.64 16.65
CA ILE A 161 -15.81 9.68 17.01
C ILE A 161 -14.56 10.01 16.21
N GLU A 162 -13.41 10.00 16.85
CA GLU A 162 -12.10 10.04 16.17
C GLU A 162 -11.56 8.62 16.05
N PHE A 163 -11.01 8.31 14.89
CA PHE A 163 -10.43 7.00 14.59
C PHE A 163 -8.91 7.09 14.47
N SER A 164 -8.23 6.10 14.98
CA SER A 164 -6.82 5.89 14.67
C SER A 164 -6.65 5.54 13.19
N LYS A 165 -5.44 5.73 12.63
CA LYS A 165 -5.12 5.35 11.24
C LYS A 165 -5.48 3.90 10.92
N ARG A 166 -5.29 2.97 11.88
CA ARG A 166 -5.61 1.55 11.69
C ARG A 166 -7.11 1.27 11.74
N GLU A 167 -7.86 1.94 12.59
CA GLU A 167 -9.32 1.81 12.62
C GLU A 167 -9.93 2.30 11.32
N ILE A 168 -9.50 3.46 10.83
CA ILE A 168 -10.02 4.00 9.57
C ILE A 168 -9.64 3.12 8.36
N ALA A 169 -8.42 2.58 8.34
CA ALA A 169 -7.98 1.66 7.28
C ALA A 169 -8.81 0.37 7.28
N LEU A 170 -9.11 -0.20 8.46
CA LEU A 170 -9.97 -1.38 8.58
C LEU A 170 -11.42 -1.09 8.16
N LEU A 171 -11.97 0.06 8.58
CA LEU A 171 -13.31 0.49 8.16
C LEU A 171 -13.39 0.65 6.64
N LYS A 172 -12.40 1.31 6.05
CA LYS A 172 -12.31 1.51 4.60
C LYS A 172 -12.26 0.19 3.86
N LEU A 173 -11.38 -0.73 4.26
CA LEU A 173 -11.26 -2.07 3.69
C LEU A 173 -12.60 -2.83 3.72
N LEU A 174 -13.30 -2.80 4.85
CA LEU A 174 -14.57 -3.50 5.01
C LEU A 174 -15.71 -2.88 4.18
N VAL A 175 -15.71 -1.55 4.04
CA VAL A 175 -16.68 -0.82 3.21
C VAL A 175 -16.44 -1.07 1.73
N GLU A 176 -15.19 -1.08 1.28
CA GLU A 176 -14.78 -1.40 -0.10
C GLU A 176 -15.20 -2.82 -0.52
N HIS A 177 -15.17 -3.78 0.44
CA HIS A 177 -15.61 -5.16 0.25
C HIS A 177 -17.02 -5.41 0.80
N LYS A 178 -17.88 -4.39 0.73
CA LYS A 178 -19.28 -4.49 1.19
C LYS A 178 -19.99 -5.71 0.60
N GLY A 179 -20.57 -6.54 1.47
CA GLY A 179 -21.27 -7.75 1.08
C GLY A 179 -20.38 -8.99 0.92
N GLU A 180 -19.06 -8.83 0.96
CA GLU A 180 -18.09 -9.92 0.85
C GLU A 180 -17.47 -10.25 2.22
N VAL A 181 -16.92 -11.46 2.35
CA VAL A 181 -16.18 -11.87 3.55
C VAL A 181 -14.70 -11.56 3.35
N VAL A 182 -14.15 -10.68 4.17
CA VAL A 182 -12.72 -10.38 4.19
C VAL A 182 -12.05 -11.27 5.22
N SER A 183 -11.06 -12.08 4.78
CA SER A 183 -10.36 -13.00 5.67
C SER A 183 -9.51 -12.26 6.71
N ARG A 184 -9.26 -12.89 7.87
CA ARG A 184 -8.37 -12.32 8.89
C ARG A 184 -6.95 -12.06 8.38
N GLU A 185 -6.44 -12.96 7.56
CA GLU A 185 -5.11 -12.83 6.93
C GLU A 185 -5.07 -11.62 6.01
N HIS A 186 -6.10 -11.45 5.17
CA HIS A 186 -6.20 -10.29 4.28
C HIS A 186 -6.30 -8.97 5.09
N ILE A 187 -7.09 -8.95 6.17
CA ILE A 187 -7.19 -7.78 7.05
C ILE A 187 -5.85 -7.45 7.70
N LEU A 188 -5.15 -8.47 8.24
CA LEU A 188 -3.83 -8.27 8.84
C LEU A 188 -2.83 -7.72 7.84
N GLN A 189 -2.81 -8.29 6.65
CA GLN A 189 -1.94 -7.88 5.58
C GLN A 189 -2.22 -6.46 5.10
N ALA A 190 -3.49 -6.12 4.88
CA ALA A 190 -3.90 -4.81 4.34
C ALA A 190 -3.75 -3.66 5.35
N VAL A 191 -3.97 -3.93 6.67
CA VAL A 191 -4.01 -2.89 7.70
C VAL A 191 -2.72 -2.82 8.52
N TRP A 192 -1.99 -3.95 8.68
CA TRP A 192 -0.77 -4.02 9.49
C TRP A 192 0.50 -4.33 8.69
N GLY A 193 0.36 -4.79 7.43
CA GLY A 193 1.50 -5.20 6.60
C GLY A 193 2.04 -6.60 6.93
N TYR A 194 3.00 -7.08 6.11
CA TYR A 194 3.50 -8.45 6.19
C TYR A 194 4.37 -8.76 7.43
N ASN A 195 4.98 -7.75 8.04
CA ASN A 195 5.99 -7.94 9.10
C ASN A 195 5.49 -7.70 10.53
N VAL A 196 4.21 -7.41 10.70
CA VAL A 196 3.63 -7.24 12.04
C VAL A 196 2.69 -8.40 12.29
N TYR A 197 3.01 -9.24 13.28
CA TYR A 197 2.13 -10.32 13.74
C TYR A 197 1.24 -9.85 14.92
N PRO A 198 0.25 -8.98 14.69
CA PRO A 198 -0.75 -8.78 15.73
C PRO A 198 -1.52 -10.11 15.85
N THR A 199 -1.85 -10.47 17.06
CA THR A 199 -2.73 -11.62 17.28
C THR A 199 -4.09 -11.32 16.63
N THR A 200 -4.80 -12.33 16.18
CA THR A 200 -6.17 -12.20 15.64
C THR A 200 -7.11 -11.46 16.59
N ARG A 201 -6.81 -11.46 17.91
CA ARG A 201 -7.51 -10.68 18.95
C ARG A 201 -7.48 -9.16 18.68
N THR A 202 -6.48 -8.66 17.99
CA THR A 202 -6.39 -7.23 17.67
C THR A 202 -7.53 -6.82 16.73
N ILE A 203 -7.80 -7.59 15.67
CA ILE A 203 -8.92 -7.34 14.76
C ILE A 203 -10.24 -7.45 15.51
N ASP A 204 -10.39 -8.50 16.35
CA ASP A 204 -11.61 -8.74 17.13
C ASP A 204 -11.96 -7.53 18.02
N ASN A 205 -10.95 -6.88 18.62
CA ASN A 205 -11.12 -5.68 19.42
C ASN A 205 -11.59 -4.47 18.60
N PHE A 206 -11.05 -4.26 17.39
CA PHE A 206 -11.51 -3.20 16.50
C PHE A 206 -12.97 -3.41 16.08
N ILE A 207 -13.31 -4.64 15.67
CA ILE A 207 -14.70 -4.99 15.31
C ILE A 207 -15.64 -4.80 16.49
N LEU A 208 -15.22 -5.16 17.70
CA LEU A 208 -16.01 -4.92 18.92
C LEU A 208 -16.26 -3.43 19.15
N ASN A 209 -15.26 -2.57 18.94
CA ASN A 209 -15.41 -1.12 19.04
C ASN A 209 -16.35 -0.58 17.98
N PHE A 210 -16.22 -1.01 16.71
CA PHE A 210 -17.13 -0.60 15.64
C PHE A 210 -18.57 -1.00 15.93
N ARG A 211 -18.81 -2.18 16.51
CA ARG A 211 -20.15 -2.58 16.97
C ARG A 211 -20.68 -1.66 18.05
N LYS A 212 -19.85 -1.24 19.02
CA LYS A 212 -20.28 -0.29 20.07
C LYS A 212 -20.72 1.05 19.47
N TYR A 213 -19.99 1.54 18.45
CA TYR A 213 -20.29 2.82 17.82
C TYR A 213 -21.49 2.75 16.89
N PHE A 214 -21.58 1.73 16.07
CA PHE A 214 -22.45 1.72 14.91
C PHE A 214 -23.66 0.78 15.00
N GLU A 215 -23.63 -0.21 15.91
CA GLU A 215 -24.73 -1.16 16.05
C GLU A 215 -25.67 -0.77 17.21
N LYS A 216 -26.97 -1.03 17.02
CA LYS A 216 -27.95 -0.93 18.09
C LYS A 216 -27.79 -2.04 19.11
N ASP A 217 -27.55 -3.27 18.65
CA ASP A 217 -27.26 -4.44 19.46
C ASP A 217 -25.93 -5.06 19.03
N THR A 218 -24.93 -5.00 19.90
CA THR A 218 -23.59 -5.53 19.62
C THR A 218 -23.53 -7.05 19.52
N ARG A 219 -24.54 -7.76 20.09
CA ARG A 219 -24.65 -9.22 20.02
C ARG A 219 -25.31 -9.69 18.73
N ASN A 220 -26.25 -8.90 18.19
CA ASN A 220 -26.92 -9.15 16.92
C ASN A 220 -26.59 -8.01 15.92
N PRO A 221 -25.36 -7.93 15.42
CA PRO A 221 -24.91 -6.84 14.57
C PRO A 221 -25.63 -6.88 13.22
N ARG A 222 -26.05 -5.69 12.74
CA ARG A 222 -26.63 -5.53 11.41
C ARG A 222 -25.59 -5.25 10.35
N HIS A 223 -24.49 -4.61 10.71
CA HIS A 223 -23.48 -4.12 9.78
C HIS A 223 -22.16 -4.92 9.85
N PHE A 224 -21.66 -5.21 11.05
CA PHE A 224 -20.34 -5.84 11.24
C PHE A 224 -20.47 -7.30 11.67
N HIS A 225 -20.50 -8.22 10.72
CA HIS A 225 -20.68 -9.65 10.96
C HIS A 225 -19.37 -10.37 11.14
N SER A 226 -19.32 -11.32 12.09
CA SER A 226 -18.21 -12.28 12.20
C SER A 226 -18.57 -13.56 11.46
N VAL A 227 -17.71 -14.00 10.57
CA VAL A 227 -17.80 -15.30 9.92
C VAL A 227 -16.80 -16.24 10.59
N ARG A 228 -17.32 -17.19 11.37
CA ARG A 228 -16.50 -18.07 12.24
C ARG A 228 -15.46 -18.82 11.40
N GLY A 229 -14.20 -18.77 11.83
CA GLY A 229 -13.07 -19.44 11.18
C GLY A 229 -12.57 -18.77 9.89
N VAL A 230 -13.26 -17.73 9.36
CA VAL A 230 -12.90 -17.07 8.10
C VAL A 230 -12.47 -15.62 8.33
N GLY A 231 -13.39 -14.76 8.77
CA GLY A 231 -13.09 -13.33 8.84
C GLY A 231 -14.31 -12.48 9.23
N TYR A 232 -14.42 -11.33 8.58
CA TYR A 232 -15.48 -10.36 8.84
C TYR A 232 -16.14 -9.91 7.56
N LYS A 233 -17.39 -9.52 7.66
CA LYS A 233 -18.20 -9.01 6.55
C LYS A 233 -18.92 -7.74 6.99
N PHE A 234 -18.91 -6.72 6.16
CA PHE A 234 -19.71 -5.52 6.31
C PHE A 234 -20.94 -5.56 5.41
N THR A 235 -22.10 -5.18 5.96
CA THR A 235 -23.36 -5.03 5.23
C THR A 235 -24.04 -3.72 5.64
N GLU A 236 -24.87 -3.15 4.79
CA GLU A 236 -25.76 -2.03 5.11
C GLU A 236 -27.02 -2.48 5.80
#